data_25c09d6619bfb437219c72ef5216b223
#
_entry.id   25c09d6619bfb437219c72ef5216b223
#
_cell.length_a   1.000
_cell.length_b   1.000
_cell.length_c   1.000
_cell.angle_alpha   90.00
_cell.angle_beta   90.00
_cell.angle_gamma   90.00
#
_symmetry.space_group_name_H-M   'P 1'
#
loop_
_entity.id
_entity.type
_entity.pdbx_description
1 polymer ?
#
loop_
_entity_poly.entity_id
_entity_poly.type
_entity_poly.pdbx_seq_one_letter_code
_entity_poly.pdbx_strand_id
1 'polypeptide(L)'
;MRFTEIETFRALMRSGTTHKAAALLHVTQPAISQSLKRLEAQSGLQPFQRTGGRLLPTPEAHALLHEVERVFVGLDTIEHRLRSLRDFGVNQLDISCYPAFGLGFMPRALSRLRSRQKDDPWPQVSLQVLSSKDVRERVARGQSDFGLMADELSLDGIAHSTFARFPGVVVMPPGHALAKLKVVKPEHLAQVPFLALNPEDASRIRLETALGDHGVRLRVAVQTPYAASVCELALRGLGVGLVNPITALDYAERGLVVRKLSVDVSFACLLALPVGKVLSGTATQFLALMRKQLADDELLLKRYLR
;
A
#
# COMPACT_ATOMS: atom_id res chain seq x y z
N MET A 1 -29.93 -8.90 19.75
CA MET A 1 -29.42 -8.92 18.37
C MET A 1 -28.46 -10.08 18.26
N ARG A 2 -28.63 -10.96 17.26
CA ARG A 2 -27.75 -12.12 17.02
C ARG A 2 -26.79 -11.82 15.85
N PHE A 3 -25.67 -12.47 15.83
CA PHE A 3 -24.68 -12.30 14.76
C PHE A 3 -25.27 -12.58 13.37
N THR A 4 -26.10 -13.59 13.23
CA THR A 4 -26.80 -13.94 11.97
C THR A 4 -27.68 -12.82 11.41
N GLU A 5 -28.24 -11.94 12.25
CA GLU A 5 -29.03 -10.78 11.81
C GLU A 5 -28.14 -9.70 11.20
N ILE A 6 -26.95 -9.49 11.79
CA ILE A 6 -25.96 -8.56 11.28
C ILE A 6 -25.36 -9.08 9.97
N GLU A 7 -25.06 -10.37 9.91
CA GLU A 7 -24.55 -11.04 8.71
C GLU A 7 -25.56 -10.97 7.55
N THR A 8 -26.84 -11.18 7.84
CA THR A 8 -27.94 -11.02 6.87
C THR A 8 -28.01 -9.59 6.35
N PHE A 9 -27.94 -8.60 7.23
CA PHE A 9 -27.93 -7.19 6.86
C PHE A 9 -26.76 -6.87 5.93
N ARG A 10 -25.53 -7.28 6.29
CA ARG A 10 -24.35 -7.12 5.46
C ARG A 10 -24.50 -7.76 4.08
N ALA A 11 -25.01 -8.99 4.03
CA ALA A 11 -25.23 -9.70 2.77
C ALA A 11 -26.25 -8.97 1.87
N LEU A 12 -27.30 -8.41 2.44
CA LEU A 12 -28.29 -7.59 1.73
C LEU A 12 -27.71 -6.30 1.19
N MET A 13 -26.93 -5.57 1.99
CA MET A 13 -26.23 -4.35 1.56
C MET A 13 -25.30 -4.60 0.37
N ARG A 14 -24.59 -5.74 0.36
CA ARG A 14 -23.65 -6.11 -0.71
C ARG A 14 -24.33 -6.65 -1.96
N SER A 15 -25.40 -7.39 -1.81
CA SER A 15 -26.04 -8.12 -2.92
C SER A 15 -27.25 -7.40 -3.55
N GLY A 16 -27.87 -6.46 -2.81
CA GLY A 16 -29.02 -5.66 -3.22
C GLY A 16 -30.36 -6.44 -3.29
N THR A 17 -30.36 -7.77 -3.11
CA THR A 17 -31.57 -8.58 -3.17
C THR A 17 -31.57 -9.72 -2.16
N THR A 18 -32.78 -10.08 -1.64
CA THR A 18 -32.93 -11.21 -0.73
C THR A 18 -32.51 -12.55 -1.35
N HIS A 19 -32.71 -12.71 -2.65
CA HIS A 19 -32.34 -13.94 -3.37
C HIS A 19 -30.81 -14.10 -3.43
N LYS A 20 -30.09 -13.05 -3.82
CA LYS A 20 -28.62 -13.07 -3.87
C LYS A 20 -28.01 -13.19 -2.47
N ALA A 21 -28.58 -12.52 -1.47
CA ALA A 21 -28.14 -12.64 -0.08
C ALA A 21 -28.32 -14.07 0.45
N ALA A 22 -29.42 -14.74 0.10
CA ALA A 22 -29.68 -16.13 0.46
C ALA A 22 -28.63 -17.07 -0.16
N ALA A 23 -28.31 -16.88 -1.42
CA ALA A 23 -27.26 -17.63 -2.11
C ALA A 23 -25.88 -17.40 -1.48
N LEU A 24 -25.56 -16.15 -1.12
CA LEU A 24 -24.29 -15.78 -0.47
C LEU A 24 -24.10 -16.44 0.90
N LEU A 25 -25.17 -16.54 1.68
CA LEU A 25 -25.15 -17.09 3.03
C LEU A 25 -25.52 -18.60 3.08
N HIS A 26 -25.77 -19.22 1.93
CA HIS A 26 -26.19 -20.64 1.83
C HIS A 26 -27.45 -20.96 2.66
N VAL A 27 -28.42 -20.03 2.68
CA VAL A 27 -29.69 -20.16 3.37
C VAL A 27 -30.88 -19.95 2.43
N THR A 28 -32.10 -20.17 2.91
CA THR A 28 -33.30 -19.91 2.12
C THR A 28 -33.68 -18.42 2.13
N GLN A 29 -34.34 -17.95 1.07
CA GLN A 29 -34.83 -16.55 1.00
C GLN A 29 -35.80 -16.19 2.16
N PRO A 30 -36.73 -17.08 2.60
CA PRO A 30 -37.52 -16.83 3.79
C PRO A 30 -36.72 -16.63 5.07
N ALA A 31 -35.60 -17.35 5.23
CA ALA A 31 -34.68 -17.16 6.38
C ALA A 31 -34.07 -15.75 6.39
N ILE A 32 -33.62 -15.23 5.22
CA ILE A 32 -33.15 -13.86 5.07
C ILE A 32 -34.21 -12.84 5.47
N SER A 33 -35.47 -13.02 4.97
CA SER A 33 -36.56 -12.11 5.27
C SER A 33 -36.96 -12.15 6.76
N GLN A 34 -36.91 -13.31 7.40
CA GLN A 34 -37.17 -13.45 8.83
C GLN A 34 -36.06 -12.83 9.68
N SER A 35 -34.78 -13.02 9.29
CA SER A 35 -33.62 -12.44 9.97
C SER A 35 -33.67 -10.91 9.91
N LEU A 36 -33.99 -10.33 8.74
CA LEU A 36 -34.14 -8.88 8.58
C LEU A 36 -35.27 -8.34 9.47
N LYS A 37 -36.46 -8.97 9.47
CA LYS A 37 -37.57 -8.57 10.35
C LYS A 37 -37.21 -8.60 11.85
N ARG A 38 -36.38 -9.56 12.28
CA ARG A 38 -35.87 -9.61 13.66
C ARG A 38 -34.95 -8.45 13.96
N LEU A 39 -34.05 -8.12 13.02
CA LEU A 39 -33.17 -6.94 13.14
C LEU A 39 -34.00 -5.67 13.30
N GLU A 40 -34.99 -5.47 12.41
CA GLU A 40 -35.91 -4.32 12.44
C GLU A 40 -36.67 -4.23 13.78
N ALA A 41 -37.24 -5.35 14.23
CA ALA A 41 -37.97 -5.38 15.49
C ALA A 41 -37.11 -5.10 16.72
N GLN A 42 -35.86 -5.51 16.73
CA GLN A 42 -34.96 -5.32 17.86
C GLN A 42 -34.27 -3.95 17.86
N SER A 43 -33.96 -3.41 16.67
CA SER A 43 -33.29 -2.10 16.54
C SER A 43 -34.28 -0.92 16.48
N GLY A 44 -35.54 -1.16 16.14
CA GLY A 44 -36.52 -0.12 15.84
C GLY A 44 -36.25 0.63 14.53
N LEU A 45 -35.24 0.20 13.74
CA LEU A 45 -34.87 0.79 12.48
C LEU A 45 -35.44 -0.01 11.31
N GLN A 46 -35.73 0.68 10.21
CA GLN A 46 -36.05 0.04 8.92
C GLN A 46 -34.89 0.31 7.95
N PRO A 47 -33.87 -0.57 7.92
CA PRO A 47 -32.69 -0.35 7.11
C PRO A 47 -32.93 -0.44 5.60
N PHE A 48 -34.06 -1.02 5.18
CA PHE A 48 -34.42 -1.14 3.77
C PHE A 48 -35.85 -0.71 3.52
N GLN A 49 -36.04 0.00 2.39
CA GLN A 49 -37.36 0.35 1.87
C GLN A 49 -37.65 -0.43 0.59
N ARG A 50 -38.94 -0.78 0.38
CA ARG A 50 -39.37 -1.42 -0.86
C ARG A 50 -39.96 -0.37 -1.79
N THR A 51 -39.29 -0.14 -2.93
CA THR A 51 -39.75 0.78 -3.97
C THR A 51 -39.77 0.04 -5.31
N GLY A 52 -40.93 -0.05 -5.94
CA GLY A 52 -41.08 -0.74 -7.23
C GLY A 52 -40.62 -2.22 -7.22
N GLY A 53 -40.85 -2.94 -6.07
CA GLY A 53 -40.44 -4.34 -5.91
C GLY A 53 -38.96 -4.55 -5.59
N ARG A 54 -38.14 -3.49 -5.53
CA ARG A 54 -36.71 -3.51 -5.18
C ARG A 54 -36.50 -3.14 -3.71
N LEU A 55 -35.48 -3.74 -3.11
CA LEU A 55 -35.03 -3.44 -1.77
C LEU A 55 -33.92 -2.37 -1.87
N LEU A 56 -34.22 -1.17 -1.36
CA LEU A 56 -33.26 -0.05 -1.37
C LEU A 56 -32.80 0.25 0.05
N PRO A 57 -31.49 0.40 0.30
CA PRO A 57 -30.98 0.76 1.60
C PRO A 57 -31.32 2.22 1.95
N THR A 58 -31.62 2.47 3.23
CA THR A 58 -31.85 3.81 3.77
C THR A 58 -30.54 4.49 4.17
N PRO A 59 -30.53 5.81 4.45
CA PRO A 59 -29.34 6.48 5.00
C PRO A 59 -28.84 5.84 6.30
N GLU A 60 -29.77 5.40 7.16
CA GLU A 60 -29.46 4.69 8.41
C GLU A 60 -28.79 3.34 8.15
N ALA A 61 -29.18 2.64 7.08
CA ALA A 61 -28.49 1.41 6.67
C ALA A 61 -27.05 1.66 6.25
N HIS A 62 -26.78 2.74 5.54
CA HIS A 62 -25.40 3.11 5.17
C HIS A 62 -24.56 3.46 6.40
N ALA A 63 -25.12 4.20 7.37
CA ALA A 63 -24.44 4.49 8.62
C ALA A 63 -24.16 3.21 9.43
N LEU A 64 -25.15 2.31 9.55
CA LEU A 64 -25.00 1.03 10.25
C LEU A 64 -23.97 0.12 9.56
N LEU A 65 -23.92 0.13 8.22
CA LEU A 65 -22.98 -0.71 7.47
C LEU A 65 -21.52 -0.43 7.86
N HIS A 66 -21.17 0.80 8.12
CA HIS A 66 -19.82 1.17 8.52
C HIS A 66 -19.41 0.46 9.83
N GLU A 67 -20.28 0.42 10.83
CA GLU A 67 -20.02 -0.27 12.09
C GLU A 67 -20.03 -1.78 11.92
N VAL A 68 -20.93 -2.31 11.09
CA VAL A 68 -21.01 -3.74 10.77
C VAL A 68 -19.73 -4.21 10.08
N GLU A 69 -19.23 -3.47 9.08
CA GLU A 69 -17.99 -3.86 8.39
C GLU A 69 -16.79 -3.90 9.35
N ARG A 70 -16.74 -3.05 10.37
CA ARG A 70 -15.69 -3.11 11.41
C ARG A 70 -15.71 -4.42 12.19
N VAL A 71 -16.87 -4.94 12.51
CA VAL A 71 -17.02 -6.25 13.21
C VAL A 71 -16.52 -7.38 12.32
N PHE A 72 -16.91 -7.38 11.03
CA PHE A 72 -16.46 -8.42 10.09
C PHE A 72 -14.96 -8.37 9.79
N VAL A 73 -14.37 -7.18 9.78
CA VAL A 73 -12.90 -7.05 9.73
C VAL A 73 -12.24 -7.78 10.91
N GLY A 74 -12.83 -7.68 12.10
CA GLY A 74 -12.34 -8.42 13.27
C GLY A 74 -12.43 -9.93 13.11
N LEU A 75 -13.51 -10.44 12.54
CA LEU A 75 -13.68 -11.89 12.28
C LEU A 75 -12.71 -12.39 11.21
N ASP A 76 -12.59 -11.68 10.10
CA ASP A 76 -11.62 -12.01 9.05
C ASP A 76 -10.19 -12.06 9.62
N THR A 77 -9.88 -11.17 10.57
CA THR A 77 -8.59 -11.16 11.31
C THR A 77 -8.41 -12.42 12.15
N ILE A 78 -9.46 -12.86 12.88
CA ILE A 78 -9.42 -14.07 13.70
C ILE A 78 -9.21 -15.30 12.81
N GLU A 79 -9.97 -15.42 11.72
CA GLU A 79 -9.83 -16.54 10.78
C GLU A 79 -8.44 -16.59 10.13
N HIS A 80 -7.92 -15.42 9.73
CA HIS A 80 -6.54 -15.32 9.21
C HIS A 80 -5.55 -15.79 10.26
N ARG A 81 -5.71 -15.34 11.52
CA ARG A 81 -4.82 -15.71 12.62
C ARG A 81 -4.90 -17.19 12.99
N LEU A 82 -6.08 -17.78 12.97
CA LEU A 82 -6.27 -19.22 13.21
C LEU A 82 -5.55 -20.05 12.14
N ARG A 83 -5.71 -19.68 10.86
CA ARG A 83 -4.99 -20.34 9.76
C ARG A 83 -3.48 -20.20 9.93
N SER A 84 -3.02 -18.99 10.22
CA SER A 84 -1.61 -18.68 10.45
C SER A 84 -1.03 -19.51 11.61
N LEU A 85 -1.72 -19.57 12.75
CA LEU A 85 -1.29 -20.35 13.91
C LEU A 85 -1.25 -21.86 13.62
N ARG A 86 -2.23 -22.37 12.88
CA ARG A 86 -2.29 -23.77 12.48
C ARG A 86 -1.14 -24.15 11.55
N ASP A 87 -0.89 -23.31 10.55
CA ASP A 87 0.03 -23.62 9.45
C ASP A 87 1.49 -23.28 9.82
N PHE A 88 1.70 -22.30 10.73
CA PHE A 88 3.01 -21.68 10.96
C PHE A 88 3.38 -21.45 12.45
N GLY A 89 2.47 -21.70 13.37
CA GLY A 89 2.70 -21.49 14.80
C GLY A 89 2.76 -20.02 15.20
N VAL A 90 3.42 -19.74 16.33
CA VAL A 90 3.45 -18.39 16.93
C VAL A 90 4.57 -17.49 16.39
N ASN A 91 5.57 -18.05 15.71
CA ASN A 91 6.74 -17.30 15.22
C ASN A 91 6.57 -16.95 13.74
N GLN A 92 5.58 -16.08 13.44
CA GLN A 92 5.28 -15.61 12.10
C GLN A 92 5.43 -14.09 12.00
N LEU A 93 5.78 -13.62 10.80
CA LEU A 93 5.91 -12.21 10.44
C LEU A 93 5.19 -11.97 9.12
N ASP A 94 4.02 -11.32 9.17
CA ASP A 94 3.22 -10.96 8.01
C ASP A 94 3.43 -9.50 7.63
N ILE A 95 4.02 -9.25 6.46
CA ILE A 95 4.38 -7.92 5.96
C ILE A 95 3.65 -7.66 4.66
N SER A 96 3.04 -6.48 4.53
CA SER A 96 2.58 -5.95 3.26
C SER A 96 3.40 -4.71 2.89
N CYS A 97 3.77 -4.58 1.62
CA CYS A 97 4.65 -3.51 1.20
C CYS A 97 4.34 -3.08 -0.24
N TYR A 98 4.34 -1.77 -0.51
CA TYR A 98 4.24 -1.31 -1.89
C TYR A 98 5.55 -1.56 -2.65
N PRO A 99 5.50 -1.66 -4.01
CA PRO A 99 6.63 -2.14 -4.82
C PRO A 99 7.93 -1.36 -4.64
N ALA A 100 7.84 -0.06 -4.38
CA ALA A 100 9.02 0.80 -4.22
C ALA A 100 9.95 0.36 -3.08
N PHE A 101 9.42 -0.24 -2.04
CA PHE A 101 10.19 -0.80 -0.92
C PHE A 101 10.19 -2.33 -0.93
N GLY A 102 9.17 -2.96 -1.54
CA GLY A 102 8.98 -4.41 -1.51
C GLY A 102 9.98 -5.19 -2.33
N LEU A 103 10.47 -4.65 -3.44
CA LEU A 103 11.28 -5.39 -4.41
C LEU A 103 12.79 -5.40 -4.08
N GLY A 104 13.32 -4.36 -3.46
CA GLY A 104 14.75 -4.25 -3.14
C GLY A 104 15.02 -4.09 -1.65
N PHE A 105 14.47 -3.06 -1.03
CA PHE A 105 14.69 -2.75 0.39
C PHE A 105 14.28 -3.89 1.32
N MET A 106 13.07 -4.46 1.16
CA MET A 106 12.59 -5.56 2.00
C MET A 106 13.49 -6.80 1.94
N PRO A 107 13.91 -7.29 0.77
CA PRO A 107 14.88 -8.38 0.68
C PRO A 107 16.17 -8.10 1.43
N ARG A 108 16.74 -6.88 1.34
CA ARG A 108 17.95 -6.50 2.11
C ARG A 108 17.71 -6.53 3.61
N ALA A 109 16.57 -5.99 4.06
CA ALA A 109 16.20 -6.00 5.48
C ALA A 109 15.98 -7.43 6.02
N LEU A 110 15.34 -8.31 5.25
CA LEU A 110 15.14 -9.72 5.60
C LEU A 110 16.46 -10.50 5.63
N SER A 111 17.35 -10.26 4.68
CA SER A 111 18.70 -10.83 4.69
C SER A 111 19.46 -10.45 5.97
N ARG A 112 19.32 -9.19 6.39
CA ARG A 112 19.91 -8.70 7.65
C ARG A 112 19.31 -9.36 8.89
N LEU A 113 18.00 -9.62 8.89
CA LEU A 113 17.36 -10.39 9.96
C LEU A 113 17.95 -11.79 10.04
N ARG A 114 18.07 -12.48 8.90
CA ARG A 114 18.65 -13.84 8.82
C ARG A 114 20.09 -13.90 9.36
N SER A 115 20.90 -12.91 9.01
CA SER A 115 22.31 -12.86 9.43
C SER A 115 22.48 -12.73 10.95
N ARG A 116 21.49 -12.19 11.66
CA ARG A 116 21.52 -11.99 13.11
C ARG A 116 20.96 -13.14 13.89
N GLN A 117 20.09 -13.94 13.29
CA GLN A 117 19.42 -15.09 13.94
C GLN A 117 20.04 -16.41 13.45
N LYS A 118 21.37 -16.57 13.61
CA LYS A 118 22.05 -17.79 13.13
C LYS A 118 21.62 -19.05 13.90
N ASP A 119 21.35 -18.90 15.18
CA ASP A 119 21.07 -20.01 16.12
C ASP A 119 19.58 -20.11 16.52
N ASP A 120 18.78 -19.07 16.22
CA ASP A 120 17.34 -19.06 16.50
C ASP A 120 16.53 -19.62 15.32
N PRO A 121 15.37 -20.26 15.58
CA PRO A 121 14.50 -20.70 14.53
C PRO A 121 14.02 -19.49 13.70
N TRP A 122 14.23 -19.57 12.39
CA TRP A 122 13.81 -18.52 11.44
C TRP A 122 12.30 -18.33 11.51
N PRO A 123 11.80 -17.11 11.71
CA PRO A 123 10.37 -16.87 11.66
C PRO A 123 9.85 -17.15 10.25
N GLN A 124 8.66 -17.70 10.14
CA GLN A 124 8.02 -17.76 8.84
C GLN A 124 7.62 -16.35 8.41
N VAL A 125 8.15 -15.92 7.28
CA VAL A 125 7.89 -14.58 6.73
C VAL A 125 6.96 -14.68 5.54
N SER A 126 5.83 -14.00 5.61
CA SER A 126 4.94 -13.72 4.47
C SER A 126 5.15 -12.27 4.03
N LEU A 127 5.77 -12.07 2.87
CA LEU A 127 5.94 -10.76 2.26
C LEU A 127 5.00 -10.62 1.07
N GLN A 128 4.02 -9.71 1.18
CA GLN A 128 3.09 -9.38 0.11
C GLN A 128 3.46 -8.02 -0.50
N VAL A 129 3.84 -8.03 -1.77
CA VAL A 129 4.12 -6.79 -2.53
C VAL A 129 2.87 -6.43 -3.32
N LEU A 130 2.22 -5.34 -2.92
CA LEU A 130 0.87 -4.97 -3.35
C LEU A 130 0.77 -3.46 -3.60
N SER A 131 -0.35 -2.98 -4.16
CA SER A 131 -0.63 -1.55 -4.23
C SER A 131 -0.73 -0.92 -2.83
N SER A 132 -0.46 0.37 -2.67
CA SER A 132 -0.64 1.08 -1.39
C SER A 132 -2.05 0.93 -0.82
N LYS A 133 -3.07 0.88 -1.69
CA LYS A 133 -4.47 0.64 -1.31
C LYS A 133 -4.64 -0.74 -0.68
N ASP A 134 -4.12 -1.79 -1.34
CA ASP A 134 -4.25 -3.16 -0.84
C ASP A 134 -3.42 -3.36 0.44
N VAL A 135 -2.25 -2.72 0.55
CA VAL A 135 -1.45 -2.69 1.79
C VAL A 135 -2.29 -2.11 2.94
N ARG A 136 -2.90 -0.94 2.74
CA ARG A 136 -3.78 -0.31 3.73
C ARG A 136 -4.92 -1.24 4.14
N GLU A 137 -5.61 -1.84 3.17
CA GLU A 137 -6.73 -2.73 3.45
C GLU A 137 -6.31 -3.98 4.24
N ARG A 138 -5.19 -4.62 3.87
CA ARG A 138 -4.67 -5.77 4.60
C ARG A 138 -4.27 -5.42 6.03
N VAL A 139 -3.62 -4.27 6.23
CA VAL A 139 -3.26 -3.79 7.57
C VAL A 139 -4.52 -3.49 8.38
N ALA A 140 -5.50 -2.77 7.82
CA ALA A 140 -6.76 -2.46 8.49
C ALA A 140 -7.52 -3.72 8.92
N ARG A 141 -7.45 -4.79 8.10
CA ARG A 141 -8.04 -6.11 8.39
C ARG A 141 -7.17 -7.00 9.31
N GLY A 142 -6.05 -6.49 9.83
CA GLY A 142 -5.13 -7.26 10.67
C GLY A 142 -4.48 -8.47 10.01
N GLN A 143 -4.50 -8.54 8.68
CA GLN A 143 -3.89 -9.59 7.84
C GLN A 143 -2.39 -9.36 7.61
N SER A 144 -1.86 -8.27 8.13
CA SER A 144 -0.42 -7.99 8.20
C SER A 144 -0.10 -7.43 9.58
N ASP A 145 1.10 -7.73 10.08
CA ASP A 145 1.60 -7.16 11.34
C ASP A 145 1.85 -5.67 11.17
N PHE A 146 2.37 -5.29 10.01
CA PHE A 146 2.49 -3.90 9.57
C PHE A 146 2.58 -3.81 8.04
N GLY A 147 2.48 -2.58 7.52
CA GLY A 147 2.63 -2.31 6.10
C GLY A 147 3.52 -1.09 5.81
N LEU A 148 4.17 -1.08 4.65
CA LEU A 148 4.77 0.11 4.06
C LEU A 148 3.98 0.54 2.84
N MET A 149 3.59 1.81 2.76
CA MET A 149 2.78 2.37 1.68
C MET A 149 3.18 3.81 1.34
N ALA A 150 2.81 4.28 0.17
CA ALA A 150 2.99 5.69 -0.21
C ALA A 150 1.94 6.60 0.49
N ASP A 151 2.16 7.91 0.44
CA ASP A 151 1.40 8.94 1.14
C ASP A 151 0.19 9.49 0.36
N GLU A 152 -0.25 8.80 -0.67
CA GLU A 152 -1.27 9.25 -1.64
C GLU A 152 -2.73 8.89 -1.29
N LEU A 153 -2.95 8.16 -0.21
CA LEU A 153 -4.26 7.59 0.13
C LEU A 153 -4.81 8.11 1.44
N SER A 154 -6.16 8.02 1.60
CA SER A 154 -6.79 8.14 2.91
C SER A 154 -6.20 7.13 3.89
N LEU A 155 -5.99 7.58 5.12
CA LEU A 155 -5.37 6.81 6.20
C LEU A 155 -6.40 6.23 7.19
N ASP A 156 -7.68 6.23 6.80
CA ASP A 156 -8.77 5.72 7.64
C ASP A 156 -8.59 4.23 7.94
N GLY A 157 -8.87 3.86 9.18
CA GLY A 157 -8.85 2.47 9.67
C GLY A 157 -7.47 1.92 10.00
N ILE A 158 -6.41 2.72 9.92
CA ILE A 158 -5.05 2.33 10.32
C ILE A 158 -4.41 3.38 11.24
N ALA A 159 -3.52 2.92 12.13
CA ALA A 159 -2.54 3.79 12.76
C ALA A 159 -1.36 3.94 11.81
N HIS A 160 -0.78 5.13 11.71
CA HIS A 160 0.32 5.38 10.79
C HIS A 160 1.37 6.33 11.35
N SER A 161 2.57 6.24 10.79
CA SER A 161 3.65 7.20 11.02
C SER A 161 4.53 7.27 9.77
N THR A 162 5.28 8.35 9.62
CA THR A 162 6.28 8.43 8.55
C THR A 162 7.41 7.45 8.82
N PHE A 163 7.61 6.50 7.90
CA PHE A 163 8.76 5.59 7.93
C PHE A 163 10.00 6.27 7.34
N ALA A 164 9.84 6.91 6.17
CA ALA A 164 10.90 7.62 5.46
C ALA A 164 10.34 8.75 4.60
N ARG A 165 11.16 9.77 4.34
CA ARG A 165 10.89 10.83 3.39
C ARG A 165 12.18 11.23 2.69
N PHE A 166 12.14 11.31 1.37
CA PHE A 166 13.32 11.57 0.52
C PHE A 166 13.00 12.60 -0.57
N PRO A 167 13.97 13.41 -0.98
CA PRO A 167 13.89 14.08 -2.27
C PRO A 167 13.96 13.04 -3.39
N GLY A 168 13.16 13.23 -4.44
CA GLY A 168 13.20 12.41 -5.65
C GLY A 168 14.55 12.56 -6.37
N VAL A 169 14.91 11.51 -7.07
CA VAL A 169 16.14 11.48 -7.86
C VAL A 169 15.84 11.25 -9.34
N VAL A 170 16.56 11.94 -10.21
CA VAL A 170 16.45 11.75 -11.66
C VAL A 170 17.32 10.55 -12.02
N VAL A 171 16.70 9.61 -12.75
CA VAL A 171 17.35 8.40 -13.24
C VAL A 171 17.45 8.43 -14.76
N MET A 172 18.54 7.92 -15.30
CA MET A 172 18.83 7.94 -16.73
C MET A 172 19.81 6.82 -17.12
N PRO A 173 19.88 6.46 -18.41
CA PRO A 173 20.85 5.46 -18.87
C PRO A 173 22.30 5.97 -18.76
N PRO A 174 23.29 5.07 -18.64
CA PRO A 174 24.69 5.44 -18.78
C PRO A 174 24.93 6.07 -20.17
N GLY A 175 25.73 7.15 -20.21
CA GLY A 175 26.01 7.87 -21.46
C GLY A 175 24.97 8.93 -21.86
N HIS A 176 23.86 9.09 -21.16
CA HIS A 176 22.90 10.17 -21.39
C HIS A 176 23.56 11.53 -21.16
N ALA A 177 23.19 12.56 -21.98
CA ALA A 177 23.81 13.90 -21.89
C ALA A 177 23.69 14.50 -20.47
N LEU A 178 22.53 14.31 -19.81
CA LEU A 178 22.28 14.78 -18.44
C LEU A 178 23.12 14.06 -17.38
N ALA A 179 23.71 12.91 -17.69
CA ALA A 179 24.58 12.18 -16.77
C ALA A 179 25.87 12.94 -16.42
N LYS A 180 26.27 13.90 -17.27
CA LYS A 180 27.41 14.79 -17.03
C LYS A 180 27.11 15.87 -15.98
N LEU A 181 25.85 16.14 -15.70
CA LEU A 181 25.44 17.16 -14.74
C LEU A 181 25.49 16.59 -13.32
N LYS A 182 25.88 17.41 -12.35
CA LYS A 182 25.76 17.06 -10.91
C LYS A 182 24.33 17.21 -10.41
N VAL A 183 23.60 18.20 -10.95
CA VAL A 183 22.21 18.52 -10.61
C VAL A 183 21.43 18.75 -11.89
N VAL A 184 20.33 18.07 -12.05
CA VAL A 184 19.38 18.27 -13.16
C VAL A 184 18.43 19.40 -12.76
N LYS A 185 18.20 20.34 -13.68
CA LYS A 185 17.23 21.43 -13.51
C LYS A 185 15.95 21.16 -14.29
N PRO A 186 14.81 21.81 -13.94
CA PRO A 186 13.54 21.66 -14.65
C PRO A 186 13.68 21.76 -16.19
N GLU A 187 14.37 22.78 -16.68
CA GLU A 187 14.53 23.05 -18.11
C GLU A 187 15.25 21.91 -18.87
N HIS A 188 16.07 21.13 -18.20
CA HIS A 188 16.73 19.96 -18.79
C HIS A 188 15.76 18.82 -19.08
N LEU A 189 14.61 18.77 -18.37
CA LEU A 189 13.61 17.72 -18.54
C LEU A 189 12.61 18.02 -19.67
N ALA A 190 12.51 19.28 -20.13
CA ALA A 190 11.58 19.71 -21.16
C ALA A 190 11.81 19.03 -22.52
N GLN A 191 13.07 18.73 -22.85
CA GLN A 191 13.49 18.30 -24.19
C GLN A 191 13.77 16.79 -24.29
N VAL A 192 13.64 16.05 -23.19
CA VAL A 192 13.98 14.62 -23.17
C VAL A 192 12.72 13.75 -23.04
N PRO A 193 12.72 12.54 -23.62
CA PRO A 193 11.65 11.56 -23.35
C PRO A 193 11.59 11.26 -21.86
N PHE A 194 10.41 11.46 -21.25
CA PHE A 194 10.24 11.29 -19.82
C PHE A 194 9.45 10.00 -19.51
N LEU A 195 9.98 9.22 -18.58
CA LEU A 195 9.41 8.00 -18.05
C LEU A 195 8.68 8.34 -16.75
N ALA A 196 7.38 8.37 -16.79
CA ALA A 196 6.56 8.93 -15.72
C ALA A 196 5.90 7.86 -14.87
N LEU A 197 5.66 8.17 -13.60
CA LEU A 197 4.67 7.48 -12.80
C LEU A 197 3.26 7.84 -13.27
N ASN A 198 2.24 7.13 -12.80
CA ASN A 198 0.86 7.40 -13.18
C ASN A 198 0.40 8.81 -12.74
N PRO A 199 -0.58 9.44 -13.41
CA PRO A 199 -1.04 10.80 -13.09
C PRO A 199 -1.59 10.95 -11.67
N GLU A 200 -2.18 9.89 -11.10
CA GLU A 200 -2.71 9.86 -9.74
C GLU A 200 -1.63 9.69 -8.65
N ASP A 201 -0.38 9.40 -9.02
CA ASP A 201 0.72 9.29 -8.08
C ASP A 201 1.07 10.66 -7.48
N ALA A 202 1.10 10.75 -6.16
CA ALA A 202 1.34 12.02 -5.46
C ALA A 202 2.71 12.64 -5.78
N SER A 203 3.75 11.83 -6.02
CA SER A 203 5.06 12.35 -6.42
C SER A 203 5.06 12.88 -7.85
N ARG A 204 4.27 12.27 -8.74
CA ARG A 204 4.04 12.76 -10.10
C ARG A 204 3.33 14.12 -10.08
N ILE A 205 2.29 14.27 -9.29
CA ILE A 205 1.57 15.54 -9.13
C ILE A 205 2.51 16.62 -8.59
N ARG A 206 3.29 16.30 -7.53
CA ARG A 206 4.30 17.21 -6.97
C ARG A 206 5.35 17.62 -8.01
N LEU A 207 5.82 16.68 -8.84
CA LEU A 207 6.78 16.96 -9.91
C LEU A 207 6.18 17.92 -10.94
N GLU A 208 5.00 17.64 -11.47
CA GLU A 208 4.36 18.46 -12.48
C GLU A 208 4.06 19.87 -11.96
N THR A 209 3.64 20.01 -10.72
CA THR A 209 3.47 21.31 -10.05
C THR A 209 4.80 22.08 -10.00
N ALA A 210 5.86 21.46 -9.47
CA ALA A 210 7.19 22.09 -9.37
C ALA A 210 7.79 22.46 -10.73
N LEU A 211 7.54 21.67 -11.78
CA LEU A 211 7.97 21.98 -13.14
C LEU A 211 7.12 23.10 -13.76
N GLY A 212 5.81 23.12 -13.46
CA GLY A 212 4.88 24.15 -13.92
C GLY A 212 5.27 25.54 -13.45
N ASP A 213 5.76 25.68 -12.20
CA ASP A 213 6.31 26.93 -11.65
C ASP A 213 7.53 27.47 -12.46
N HIS A 214 8.19 26.61 -13.23
CA HIS A 214 9.30 26.95 -14.12
C HIS A 214 8.90 26.98 -15.61
N GLY A 215 7.60 26.89 -15.91
CA GLY A 215 7.09 26.87 -17.30
C GLY A 215 7.45 25.60 -18.08
N VAL A 216 7.85 24.53 -17.41
CA VAL A 216 8.28 23.28 -18.03
C VAL A 216 7.14 22.25 -18.06
N ARG A 217 6.95 21.64 -19.23
CA ARG A 217 6.05 20.49 -19.42
C ARG A 217 6.84 19.26 -19.83
N LEU A 218 6.51 18.12 -19.24
CA LEU A 218 7.17 16.85 -19.55
C LEU A 218 6.67 16.29 -20.89
N ARG A 219 7.62 15.79 -21.69
CA ARG A 219 7.32 14.95 -22.84
C ARG A 219 7.25 13.49 -22.39
N VAL A 220 6.10 13.08 -21.87
CA VAL A 220 5.90 11.71 -21.39
C VAL A 220 5.97 10.73 -22.55
N ALA A 221 6.97 9.85 -22.55
CA ALA A 221 7.17 8.79 -23.53
C ALA A 221 6.55 7.45 -23.06
N VAL A 222 6.65 7.15 -21.76
CA VAL A 222 6.05 5.96 -21.15
C VAL A 222 5.49 6.33 -19.78
N GLN A 223 4.37 5.72 -19.43
CA GLN A 223 3.71 5.86 -18.14
C GLN A 223 3.55 4.51 -17.49
N THR A 224 3.86 4.39 -16.19
CA THR A 224 3.80 3.14 -15.43
C THR A 224 3.53 3.40 -13.95
N PRO A 225 2.82 2.51 -13.24
CA PRO A 225 2.58 2.69 -11.81
C PRO A 225 3.81 2.38 -10.92
N TYR A 226 4.91 1.86 -11.50
CA TYR A 226 6.02 1.32 -10.70
C TYR A 226 7.34 2.03 -10.98
N ALA A 227 7.95 2.59 -9.93
CA ALA A 227 9.30 3.19 -10.00
C ALA A 227 10.36 2.20 -10.51
N ALA A 228 10.25 0.92 -10.18
CA ALA A 228 11.12 -0.14 -10.70
C ALA A 228 11.05 -0.24 -12.24
N SER A 229 9.85 -0.14 -12.82
CA SER A 229 9.68 -0.11 -14.29
C SER A 229 10.29 1.14 -14.91
N VAL A 230 10.16 2.31 -14.26
CA VAL A 230 10.84 3.54 -14.70
C VAL A 230 12.35 3.32 -14.75
N CYS A 231 12.94 2.75 -13.70
CA CYS A 231 14.39 2.45 -13.65
C CYS A 231 14.82 1.46 -14.74
N GLU A 232 14.07 0.39 -14.95
CA GLU A 232 14.36 -0.62 -15.98
C GLU A 232 14.27 -0.03 -17.39
N LEU A 233 13.25 0.77 -17.69
CA LEU A 233 13.09 1.47 -18.96
C LEU A 233 14.23 2.48 -19.21
N ALA A 234 14.65 3.19 -18.14
CA ALA A 234 15.78 4.11 -18.23
C ALA A 234 17.09 3.38 -18.52
N LEU A 235 17.36 2.23 -17.87
CA LEU A 235 18.53 1.40 -18.19
C LEU A 235 18.58 0.97 -19.66
N ARG A 236 17.41 0.76 -20.28
CA ARG A 236 17.27 0.37 -21.69
C ARG A 236 17.35 1.56 -22.65
N GLY A 237 17.57 2.78 -22.14
CA GLY A 237 17.76 3.98 -22.98
C GLY A 237 16.48 4.64 -23.48
N LEU A 238 15.30 4.29 -22.94
CA LEU A 238 14.01 4.82 -23.42
C LEU A 238 13.76 6.26 -22.95
N GLY A 239 14.52 6.78 -21.98
CA GLY A 239 14.36 8.14 -21.48
C GLY A 239 14.89 8.33 -20.08
N VAL A 240 14.46 9.41 -19.45
CA VAL A 240 14.80 9.77 -18.06
C VAL A 240 13.55 9.76 -17.21
N GLY A 241 13.67 9.52 -15.91
CA GLY A 241 12.53 9.53 -15.00
C GLY A 241 12.88 10.11 -13.64
N LEU A 242 11.84 10.37 -12.81
CA LEU A 242 12.00 10.73 -11.41
C LEU A 242 11.43 9.62 -10.54
N VAL A 243 12.21 9.13 -9.59
CA VAL A 243 11.82 8.05 -8.69
C VAL A 243 12.31 8.30 -7.26
N ASN A 244 11.77 7.52 -6.31
CA ASN A 244 12.34 7.53 -4.96
C ASN A 244 13.75 6.93 -4.97
N PRO A 245 14.67 7.46 -4.15
CA PRO A 245 16.07 7.05 -4.19
C PRO A 245 16.32 5.61 -3.72
N ILE A 246 15.44 5.05 -2.90
CA ILE A 246 15.58 3.66 -2.39
C ILE A 246 15.38 2.65 -3.53
N THR A 247 14.41 2.90 -4.42
CA THR A 247 14.27 2.09 -5.64
C THR A 247 15.46 2.33 -6.58
N ALA A 248 15.88 3.59 -6.78
CA ALA A 248 17.00 3.90 -7.67
C ALA A 248 18.30 3.19 -7.27
N LEU A 249 18.52 2.96 -5.98
CA LEU A 249 19.72 2.32 -5.45
C LEU A 249 19.95 0.93 -6.06
N ASP A 250 18.91 0.10 -6.13
CA ASP A 250 19.00 -1.27 -6.67
C ASP A 250 19.41 -1.29 -8.16
N TYR A 251 19.12 -0.21 -8.87
CA TYR A 251 19.43 -0.05 -10.29
C TYR A 251 20.74 0.71 -10.52
N ALA A 252 21.16 1.55 -9.58
CA ALA A 252 22.45 2.23 -9.63
C ALA A 252 23.62 1.23 -9.62
N GLU A 253 23.50 0.14 -8.87
CA GLU A 253 24.46 -0.98 -8.89
C GLU A 253 24.52 -1.70 -10.25
N ARG A 254 23.44 -1.62 -11.03
CA ARG A 254 23.34 -2.18 -12.39
C ARG A 254 23.75 -1.18 -13.49
N GLY A 255 24.28 0.01 -13.11
CA GLY A 255 24.77 1.03 -14.02
C GLY A 255 23.79 2.18 -14.31
N LEU A 256 22.61 2.22 -13.70
CA LEU A 256 21.70 3.36 -13.82
C LEU A 256 22.36 4.61 -13.23
N VAL A 257 22.36 5.71 -13.97
CA VAL A 257 22.89 6.99 -13.47
C VAL A 257 21.81 7.71 -12.67
N VAL A 258 22.18 8.14 -11.47
CA VAL A 258 21.30 8.84 -10.53
C VAL A 258 21.81 10.26 -10.31
N ARG A 259 20.92 11.26 -10.39
CA ARG A 259 21.23 12.68 -10.17
C ARG A 259 20.19 13.36 -9.32
N LYS A 260 20.61 14.40 -8.61
CA LYS A 260 19.69 15.28 -7.88
C LYS A 260 18.86 16.10 -8.85
N LEU A 261 17.63 16.39 -8.48
CA LEU A 261 16.81 17.42 -9.11
C LEU A 261 16.98 18.72 -8.32
N SER A 262 17.04 19.88 -8.99
CA SER A 262 17.23 21.18 -8.31
C SER A 262 15.97 21.70 -7.60
N VAL A 263 14.81 21.16 -7.91
CA VAL A 263 13.56 21.45 -7.23
C VAL A 263 13.16 20.29 -6.31
N ASP A 264 12.51 20.61 -5.20
CA ASP A 264 12.12 19.59 -4.21
C ASP A 264 10.84 18.88 -4.65
N VAL A 265 10.99 17.58 -4.90
CA VAL A 265 9.86 16.66 -5.12
C VAL A 265 10.00 15.50 -4.14
N SER A 266 9.26 15.58 -3.04
CA SER A 266 9.38 14.60 -1.97
C SER A 266 8.63 13.30 -2.28
N PHE A 267 9.24 12.18 -1.89
CA PHE A 267 8.63 10.86 -1.81
C PHE A 267 8.53 10.46 -0.34
N ALA A 268 7.33 10.11 0.12
CA ALA A 268 7.14 9.64 1.47
C ALA A 268 6.72 8.17 1.49
N CYS A 269 7.26 7.45 2.46
CA CYS A 269 6.86 6.10 2.81
C CYS A 269 6.25 6.13 4.20
N LEU A 270 5.04 5.63 4.33
CA LEU A 270 4.32 5.50 5.60
C LEU A 270 4.45 4.08 6.14
N LEU A 271 4.66 3.97 7.44
CA LEU A 271 4.46 2.75 8.20
C LEU A 271 3.00 2.71 8.65
N ALA A 272 2.27 1.72 8.18
CA ALA A 272 0.89 1.45 8.56
C ALA A 272 0.82 0.32 9.59
N LEU A 273 0.03 0.49 10.63
CA LEU A 273 -0.17 -0.46 11.74
C LEU A 273 -1.67 -0.71 11.95
N PRO A 274 -2.06 -1.93 12.30
CA PRO A 274 -3.44 -2.20 12.72
C PRO A 274 -3.80 -1.39 13.96
N VAL A 275 -4.99 -0.80 13.98
CA VAL A 275 -5.47 -0.04 15.15
C VAL A 275 -5.65 -0.97 16.35
N GLY A 276 -5.13 -0.56 17.51
CA GLY A 276 -5.30 -1.30 18.77
C GLY A 276 -4.52 -2.62 18.89
N LYS A 277 -3.71 -2.98 17.89
CA LYS A 277 -2.89 -4.20 17.94
C LYS A 277 -1.47 -3.86 18.44
N VAL A 278 -1.00 -4.61 19.45
CA VAL A 278 0.41 -4.59 19.87
C VAL A 278 1.22 -5.46 18.91
N LEU A 279 2.33 -4.95 18.43
CA LEU A 279 3.25 -5.70 17.57
C LEU A 279 3.89 -6.86 18.35
N SER A 280 4.10 -7.98 17.67
CA SER A 280 4.90 -9.09 18.24
C SER A 280 6.35 -8.66 18.46
N GLY A 281 7.06 -9.38 19.33
CA GLY A 281 8.49 -9.15 19.54
C GLY A 281 9.28 -9.24 18.24
N THR A 282 8.96 -10.24 17.39
CA THR A 282 9.58 -10.44 16.07
C THR A 282 9.32 -9.24 15.15
N ALA A 283 8.08 -8.75 15.06
CA ALA A 283 7.76 -7.57 14.23
C ALA A 283 8.48 -6.32 14.75
N THR A 284 8.53 -6.11 16.06
CA THR A 284 9.22 -4.97 16.67
C THR A 284 10.74 -5.01 16.39
N GLN A 285 11.36 -6.16 16.51
CA GLN A 285 12.78 -6.34 16.19
C GLN A 285 13.05 -6.10 14.71
N PHE A 286 12.18 -6.61 13.84
CA PHE A 286 12.33 -6.42 12.40
C PHE A 286 12.17 -4.95 11.98
N LEU A 287 11.22 -4.22 12.54
CA LEU A 287 11.10 -2.77 12.31
C LEU A 287 12.37 -2.00 12.73
N ALA A 288 12.99 -2.37 13.84
CA ALA A 288 14.25 -1.77 14.25
C ALA A 288 15.40 -2.08 13.26
N LEU A 289 15.42 -3.29 12.69
CA LEU A 289 16.38 -3.67 11.64
C LEU A 289 16.13 -2.92 10.34
N MET A 290 14.87 -2.74 9.95
CA MET A 290 14.49 -1.96 8.77
C MET A 290 14.98 -0.51 8.88
N ARG A 291 14.86 0.13 10.05
CA ARG A 291 15.39 1.49 10.27
C ARG A 291 16.92 1.55 10.11
N LYS A 292 17.65 0.53 10.57
CA LYS A 292 19.10 0.43 10.36
C LYS A 292 19.44 0.21 8.90
N GLN A 293 18.70 -0.67 8.20
CA GLN A 293 18.88 -0.88 6.78
C GLN A 293 18.64 0.41 5.98
N LEU A 294 17.61 1.16 6.35
CA LEU A 294 17.31 2.45 5.72
C LEU A 294 18.49 3.44 5.85
N ALA A 295 19.06 3.56 7.04
CA ALA A 295 20.21 4.43 7.28
C ALA A 295 21.44 4.02 6.44
N ASP A 296 21.68 2.71 6.30
CA ASP A 296 22.80 2.20 5.47
C ASP A 296 22.53 2.47 3.97
N ASP A 297 21.28 2.29 3.51
CA ASP A 297 20.90 2.58 2.12
C ASP A 297 21.02 4.08 1.81
N GLU A 298 20.68 4.96 2.75
CA GLU A 298 20.87 6.41 2.60
C GLU A 298 22.37 6.79 2.51
N LEU A 299 23.22 6.14 3.29
CA LEU A 299 24.66 6.34 3.21
C LEU A 299 25.23 5.86 1.88
N LEU A 300 24.76 4.73 1.38
CA LEU A 300 25.17 4.18 0.09
C LEU A 300 24.72 5.10 -1.05
N LEU A 301 23.49 5.59 -1.00
CA LEU A 301 22.94 6.52 -1.99
C LEU A 301 23.78 7.78 -2.14
N LYS A 302 24.35 8.33 -1.06
CA LYS A 302 25.23 9.50 -1.10
C LYS A 302 26.46 9.30 -2.01
N ARG A 303 26.89 8.05 -2.26
CA ARG A 303 28.00 7.75 -3.17
C ARG A 303 27.61 7.95 -4.64
N TYR A 304 26.34 7.69 -4.98
CA TYR A 304 25.82 7.84 -6.35
C TYR A 304 25.35 9.27 -6.66
N LEU A 305 25.13 10.10 -5.64
CA LEU A 305 24.66 11.49 -5.77
C LEU A 305 25.80 12.55 -5.69
N ARG A 306 27.06 12.10 -5.75
CA ARG A 306 28.24 12.98 -5.72
C ARG A 306 28.53 13.63 -7.06
#